data_bc04e43ffc46e33381b99b6a7ea75c71
#
_entry.id   bc04e43ffc46e33381b99b6a7ea75c71
#
_cell.length_a   1.000
_cell.length_b   1.000
_cell.length_c   1.000
_cell.angle_alpha   90.00
_cell.angle_beta   90.00
_cell.angle_gamma   90.00
#
_symmetry.space_group_name_H-M   'P 1'
#
loop_
_entity.id
_entity.type
_entity.pdbx_description
1 polymer ?
#
loop_
_entity_poly.entity_id
_entity_poly.type
_entity_poly.pdbx_seq_one_letter_code
_entity_poly.pdbx_strand_id
1 'polypeptide(L)'
;MPGVTGQHREAFGLIWHSPALDIPELPERLIGPGSGDRAAIDIAPEAPEGWPDLPPGPHDTPFLQIARGDLRLTVEDIGRFRITDGVRIAWHRQHSGVSDQDICTFLLGSAVGALLIQRGSLVLHGNALEKDGQAIVCMGHSGAGKSTLAYALMQQGWRLLADDLVAISPDGLVLPGIPRIKLWHDAAKAFDLDPLQLPPIRQGMHKYLLMGEAVQRATEAVPLQALYLIHQHRHDTPDPDASRIIRITSQKAAALRLRNQAFRPRFVRGLGQEGLNFMALARLQSRVPLASLPLPAGIAAMQDWLERQDLLQAAATAEGPALAQQDAEMVTA
;
A
#
# COMPACT_ATOMS: atom_id res chain seq x y z
N MET A 1 -0.66 37.40 11.04
CA MET A 1 -0.79 35.98 10.76
C MET A 1 -0.68 35.81 9.25
N PRO A 2 0.37 35.25 8.65
CA PRO A 2 0.39 34.99 7.23
C PRO A 2 -0.63 33.88 6.97
N GLY A 3 -1.53 34.10 6.02
CA GLY A 3 -2.58 33.18 5.65
C GLY A 3 -1.98 31.87 5.18
N VAL A 4 -2.35 30.77 5.82
CA VAL A 4 -2.12 29.40 5.34
C VAL A 4 -2.95 29.26 4.06
N THR A 5 -2.35 29.54 2.93
CA THR A 5 -2.88 29.13 1.64
C THR A 5 -2.94 27.61 1.67
N GLY A 6 -4.14 27.05 1.77
CA GLY A 6 -4.36 25.61 1.86
C GLY A 6 -3.60 24.90 0.74
N GLN A 7 -2.53 24.21 1.09
CA GLN A 7 -1.74 23.44 0.13
C GLN A 7 -2.62 22.28 -0.34
N HIS A 8 -2.96 22.29 -1.62
CA HIS A 8 -3.60 21.16 -2.24
C HIS A 8 -2.54 20.10 -2.54
N ARG A 9 -2.73 18.93 -1.99
CA ARG A 9 -1.89 17.74 -2.19
C ARG A 9 -2.59 16.77 -3.14
N GLU A 10 -1.86 15.89 -3.77
CA GLU A 10 -2.43 14.93 -4.72
C GLU A 10 -1.87 13.52 -4.50
N ALA A 11 -2.76 12.53 -4.36
CA ALA A 11 -2.43 11.10 -4.37
C ALA A 11 -3.68 10.29 -4.73
N PHE A 12 -3.50 9.11 -5.31
CA PHE A 12 -4.57 8.19 -5.71
C PHE A 12 -5.60 8.79 -6.68
N GLY A 13 -5.18 9.78 -7.48
CA GLY A 13 -6.07 10.52 -8.37
C GLY A 13 -7.04 11.47 -7.64
N LEU A 14 -6.79 11.76 -6.36
CA LEU A 14 -7.61 12.61 -5.49
C LEU A 14 -6.84 13.84 -5.06
N ILE A 15 -7.57 14.93 -4.81
CA ILE A 15 -7.03 16.16 -4.24
C ILE A 15 -7.28 16.13 -2.73
N TRP A 16 -6.24 16.38 -1.94
CA TRP A 16 -6.28 16.37 -0.48
C TRP A 16 -6.15 17.79 0.05
N HIS A 17 -7.11 18.19 0.85
CA HIS A 17 -7.12 19.48 1.54
C HIS A 17 -6.99 19.25 3.04
N SER A 18 -5.90 19.74 3.62
CA SER A 18 -5.57 19.58 5.04
C SER A 18 -5.06 20.89 5.63
N PRO A 19 -5.97 21.82 6.02
CA PRO A 19 -5.57 23.15 6.48
C PRO A 19 -4.97 23.17 7.89
N ALA A 20 -5.20 22.15 8.70
CA ALA A 20 -4.81 22.10 10.11
C ALA A 20 -3.73 21.07 10.43
N LEU A 21 -3.29 20.29 9.43
CA LEU A 21 -2.27 19.26 9.57
C LEU A 21 -1.36 19.30 8.35
N ASP A 22 -0.07 19.55 8.55
CA ASP A 22 0.91 19.40 7.47
C ASP A 22 1.19 17.93 7.21
N ILE A 23 1.11 17.53 5.95
CA ILE A 23 1.28 16.14 5.50
C ILE A 23 2.34 16.14 4.39
N PRO A 24 3.64 16.23 4.76
CA PRO A 24 4.72 16.35 3.78
C PRO A 24 4.88 15.11 2.88
N GLU A 25 4.37 13.96 3.31
CA GLU A 25 4.39 12.73 2.52
C GLU A 25 3.42 12.76 1.33
N LEU A 26 2.38 13.60 1.37
CA LEU A 26 1.51 13.80 0.21
C LEU A 26 2.16 14.78 -0.76
N PRO A 27 2.33 14.43 -2.03
CA PRO A 27 2.92 15.30 -3.02
C PRO A 27 2.12 16.60 -3.22
N GLU A 28 2.81 17.69 -3.45
CA GLU A 28 2.16 18.92 -3.90
C GLU A 28 1.48 18.70 -5.25
N ARG A 29 0.29 19.29 -5.39
CA ARG A 29 -0.43 19.25 -6.66
C ARG A 29 0.31 20.07 -7.70
N LEU A 30 0.72 19.44 -8.79
CA LEU A 30 1.20 20.13 -9.97
C LEU A 30 -0.02 20.66 -10.74
N ILE A 31 -0.20 21.99 -10.76
CA ILE A 31 -1.25 22.65 -11.55
C ILE A 31 -0.73 22.70 -12.99
N GLY A 32 -1.27 21.86 -13.87
CA GLY A 32 -0.97 21.85 -15.31
C GLY A 32 -2.23 21.99 -16.17
N PRO A 33 -2.09 22.34 -17.47
CA PRO A 33 -3.21 22.32 -18.39
C PRO A 33 -3.76 20.88 -18.48
N GLY A 34 -5.03 20.70 -18.08
CA GLY A 34 -5.69 19.39 -18.03
C GLY A 34 -5.92 18.82 -16.62
N SER A 35 -5.57 19.55 -15.55
CA SER A 35 -5.97 19.20 -14.18
C SER A 35 -7.49 19.35 -14.01
N GLY A 36 -8.24 18.39 -14.57
CA GLY A 36 -9.70 18.34 -14.49
C GLY A 36 -10.23 18.29 -13.05
N ASP A 37 -11.54 18.41 -12.94
CA ASP A 37 -12.29 18.41 -11.69
C ASP A 37 -12.14 17.06 -10.97
N ARG A 38 -11.09 16.93 -10.14
CA ARG A 38 -10.83 15.73 -9.33
C ARG A 38 -11.55 15.88 -8.00
N ALA A 39 -12.06 14.77 -7.48
CA ALA A 39 -12.74 14.78 -6.19
C ALA A 39 -11.80 15.26 -5.07
N ALA A 40 -12.24 16.26 -4.34
CA ALA A 40 -11.53 16.79 -3.18
C ALA A 40 -11.84 15.95 -1.92
N ILE A 41 -10.81 15.69 -1.12
CA ILE A 41 -10.91 15.04 0.18
C ILE A 41 -10.59 16.07 1.25
N ASP A 42 -11.49 16.21 2.20
CA ASP A 42 -11.31 17.11 3.33
C ASP A 42 -10.69 16.35 4.54
N ILE A 43 -9.59 16.87 5.06
CA ILE A 43 -8.93 16.39 6.27
C ILE A 43 -8.99 17.48 7.31
N ALA A 44 -9.79 17.29 8.36
CA ALA A 44 -10.02 18.32 9.37
C ALA A 44 -10.00 17.76 10.80
N PRO A 45 -9.54 18.55 11.78
CA PRO A 45 -9.72 18.20 13.19
C PRO A 45 -11.19 18.30 13.57
N GLU A 46 -11.68 17.31 14.31
CA GLU A 46 -13.07 17.29 14.79
C GLU A 46 -13.16 16.49 16.11
N ALA A 47 -13.75 17.10 17.12
CA ALA A 47 -13.93 16.45 18.40
C ALA A 47 -14.95 15.31 18.31
N PRO A 48 -14.66 14.13 18.90
CA PRO A 48 -15.54 12.95 18.79
C PRO A 48 -16.94 13.13 19.40
N GLU A 49 -17.08 14.06 20.33
CA GLU A 49 -18.36 14.41 20.96
C GLU A 49 -19.37 14.99 19.96
N GLY A 50 -18.90 15.54 18.84
CA GLY A 50 -19.73 16.01 17.73
C GLY A 50 -20.12 14.91 16.73
N TRP A 51 -19.60 13.70 16.88
CA TRP A 51 -19.93 12.61 15.97
C TRP A 51 -21.29 12.01 16.31
N PRO A 52 -22.18 11.77 15.34
CA PRO A 52 -23.44 11.12 15.58
C PRO A 52 -23.25 9.71 16.13
N ASP A 53 -24.18 9.21 16.92
CA ASP A 53 -24.13 7.82 17.38
C ASP A 53 -24.13 6.85 16.19
N LEU A 54 -23.35 5.78 16.33
CA LEU A 54 -23.30 4.69 15.36
C LEU A 54 -23.84 3.42 16.05
N PRO A 55 -24.87 2.78 15.49
CA PRO A 55 -25.38 1.56 16.08
C PRO A 55 -24.31 0.47 16.04
N PRO A 56 -24.20 -0.39 17.05
CA PRO A 56 -23.25 -1.49 17.08
C PRO A 56 -23.39 -2.39 15.85
N GLY A 57 -22.26 -2.71 15.22
CA GLY A 57 -22.17 -3.54 14.03
C GLY A 57 -21.44 -4.87 14.29
N PRO A 58 -21.64 -5.88 13.44
CA PRO A 58 -21.03 -7.20 13.59
C PRO A 58 -19.50 -7.21 13.36
N HIS A 59 -18.95 -6.12 12.87
CA HIS A 59 -17.52 -5.97 12.61
C HIS A 59 -16.81 -5.04 13.57
N ASP A 60 -17.54 -4.54 14.59
CA ASP A 60 -16.99 -3.64 15.59
C ASP A 60 -16.01 -4.35 16.54
N THR A 61 -15.11 -3.54 17.07
CA THR A 61 -14.19 -3.91 18.16
C THR A 61 -14.04 -2.69 19.08
N PRO A 62 -13.38 -2.80 20.24
CA PRO A 62 -13.11 -1.63 21.09
C PRO A 62 -12.40 -0.47 20.36
N PHE A 63 -11.67 -0.78 19.29
CA PHE A 63 -10.87 0.19 18.54
C PHE A 63 -11.44 0.53 17.15
N LEU A 64 -12.57 -0.06 16.78
CA LEU A 64 -13.09 0.06 15.42
C LEU A 64 -14.61 -0.04 15.43
N GLN A 65 -15.29 0.96 14.88
CA GLN A 65 -16.72 0.93 14.60
C GLN A 65 -16.91 1.12 13.08
N ILE A 66 -17.75 0.30 12.46
CA ILE A 66 -17.96 0.36 11.02
C ILE A 66 -19.42 0.24 10.66
N ALA A 67 -19.91 1.21 9.93
CA ALA A 67 -21.18 1.14 9.20
C ALA A 67 -20.96 1.57 7.74
N ARG A 68 -21.99 1.36 6.92
CA ARG A 68 -21.94 1.80 5.52
C ARG A 68 -21.71 3.32 5.46
N GLY A 69 -20.61 3.74 4.82
CA GLY A 69 -20.26 5.15 4.68
C GLY A 69 -19.61 5.80 5.93
N ASP A 70 -19.54 5.13 7.08
CA ASP A 70 -18.89 5.67 8.28
C ASP A 70 -17.97 4.62 8.92
N LEU A 71 -16.68 4.90 8.98
CA LEU A 71 -15.70 4.06 9.68
C LEU A 71 -14.97 4.91 10.72
N ARG A 72 -14.91 4.40 11.95
CA ARG A 72 -14.25 5.06 13.07
C ARG A 72 -13.15 4.18 13.63
N LEU A 73 -11.97 4.73 13.70
CA LEU A 73 -10.79 4.06 14.21
C LEU A 73 -10.30 4.79 15.46
N THR A 74 -10.12 4.06 16.54
CA THR A 74 -9.45 4.55 17.76
C THR A 74 -8.05 3.94 17.77
N VAL A 75 -7.04 4.77 17.96
CA VAL A 75 -5.65 4.36 18.15
C VAL A 75 -5.27 4.82 19.55
N GLU A 76 -5.00 3.85 20.42
CA GLU A 76 -4.65 4.09 21.81
C GLU A 76 -3.43 5.01 21.90
N ASP A 77 -3.45 5.96 22.84
CA ASP A 77 -2.43 7.00 23.06
C ASP A 77 -2.16 7.95 21.87
N ILE A 78 -2.85 7.80 20.76
CA ILE A 78 -2.65 8.64 19.57
C ILE A 78 -3.88 9.49 19.28
N GLY A 79 -5.03 8.83 18.99
CA GLY A 79 -6.21 9.59 18.61
C GLY A 79 -7.33 8.78 17.98
N ARG A 80 -8.29 9.50 17.45
CA ARG A 80 -9.47 8.94 16.77
C ARG A 80 -9.58 9.49 15.37
N PHE A 81 -10.03 8.64 14.47
CA PHE A 81 -10.25 8.99 13.06
C PHE A 81 -11.65 8.57 12.66
N ARG A 82 -12.35 9.43 11.93
CA ARG A 82 -13.64 9.13 11.32
C ARG A 82 -13.57 9.37 9.83
N ILE A 83 -13.92 8.36 9.06
CA ILE A 83 -13.87 8.38 7.61
C ILE A 83 -15.28 8.24 7.07
N THR A 84 -15.75 9.25 6.32
CA THR A 84 -17.13 9.32 5.87
C THR A 84 -17.24 9.46 4.36
N ASP A 85 -18.10 8.62 3.77
CA ASP A 85 -18.58 8.65 2.39
C ASP A 85 -17.49 8.74 1.31
N GLY A 86 -16.24 8.39 1.66
CA GLY A 86 -15.11 8.49 0.74
C GLY A 86 -14.71 9.93 0.37
N VAL A 87 -15.11 10.93 1.17
CA VAL A 87 -14.84 12.35 0.90
C VAL A 87 -14.22 13.12 2.07
N ARG A 88 -14.28 12.56 3.28
CA ARG A 88 -13.80 13.26 4.48
C ARG A 88 -13.07 12.32 5.43
N ILE A 89 -11.98 12.81 6.03
CA ILE A 89 -11.30 12.22 7.18
C ILE A 89 -11.28 13.27 8.30
N ALA A 90 -12.07 13.03 9.34
CA ALA A 90 -11.97 13.78 10.58
C ALA A 90 -10.96 13.09 11.51
N TRP A 91 -10.19 13.87 12.26
CA TRP A 91 -9.22 13.36 13.22
C TRP A 91 -9.24 14.12 14.53
N HIS A 92 -8.90 13.45 15.61
CA HIS A 92 -8.81 14.02 16.95
C HIS A 92 -7.61 13.44 17.69
N ARG A 93 -6.77 14.29 18.28
CA ARG A 93 -5.66 13.84 19.13
C ARG A 93 -6.18 13.42 20.50
N GLN A 94 -5.60 12.37 21.06
CA GLN A 94 -5.98 11.93 22.40
C GLN A 94 -5.50 12.90 23.49
N HIS A 95 -4.31 13.51 23.28
CA HIS A 95 -3.75 14.53 24.17
C HIS A 95 -2.74 15.43 23.41
N SER A 96 -2.36 16.55 24.01
CA SER A 96 -1.49 17.56 23.40
C SER A 96 -0.07 17.10 23.10
N GLY A 97 0.39 15.99 23.71
CA GLY A 97 1.71 15.41 23.47
C GLY A 97 1.82 14.56 22.21
N VAL A 98 0.70 14.26 21.53
CA VAL A 98 0.71 13.51 20.26
C VAL A 98 1.21 14.43 19.14
N SER A 99 2.23 13.99 18.41
CA SER A 99 2.80 14.73 17.30
C SER A 99 1.96 14.66 16.02
N ASP A 100 2.16 15.60 15.10
CA ASP A 100 1.58 15.54 13.74
C ASP A 100 2.01 14.26 13.02
N GLN A 101 3.24 13.84 13.18
CA GLN A 101 3.78 12.62 12.58
C GLN A 101 3.06 11.36 13.09
N ASP A 102 2.71 11.30 14.38
CA ASP A 102 1.92 10.18 14.91
C ASP A 102 0.52 10.13 14.28
N ILE A 103 -0.15 11.29 14.14
CA ILE A 103 -1.43 11.38 13.43
C ILE A 103 -1.27 10.97 11.97
N CYS A 104 -0.29 11.51 11.24
CA CYS A 104 -0.03 11.20 9.83
C CYS A 104 0.24 9.71 9.61
N THR A 105 0.90 9.02 10.54
CA THR A 105 1.18 7.59 10.43
C THR A 105 -0.10 6.75 10.27
N PHE A 106 -1.13 7.03 11.06
CA PHE A 106 -2.40 6.29 11.00
C PHE A 106 -3.35 6.87 9.95
N LEU A 107 -3.32 8.17 9.74
CA LEU A 107 -4.10 8.85 8.71
C LEU A 107 -3.72 8.31 7.32
N LEU A 108 -2.44 8.35 6.95
CA LEU A 108 -1.94 7.93 5.65
C LEU A 108 -1.90 6.40 5.44
N GLY A 109 -2.11 5.62 6.50
CA GLY A 109 -2.28 4.18 6.42
C GLY A 109 -3.75 3.79 6.49
N SER A 110 -4.26 3.66 7.71
CA SER A 110 -5.59 3.08 7.96
C SER A 110 -6.73 3.96 7.46
N ALA A 111 -6.69 5.29 7.70
CA ALA A 111 -7.79 6.17 7.33
C ALA A 111 -7.88 6.37 5.82
N VAL A 112 -6.75 6.61 5.14
CA VAL A 112 -6.70 6.70 3.67
C VAL A 112 -7.12 5.37 3.03
N GLY A 113 -6.67 4.23 3.55
CA GLY A 113 -7.10 2.92 3.06
C GLY A 113 -8.60 2.70 3.18
N ALA A 114 -9.22 3.11 4.31
CA ALA A 114 -10.66 3.05 4.50
C ALA A 114 -11.42 3.95 3.52
N LEU A 115 -10.92 5.17 3.30
CA LEU A 115 -11.49 6.13 2.35
C LEU A 115 -11.47 5.57 0.91
N LEU A 116 -10.35 4.99 0.48
CA LEU A 116 -10.24 4.37 -0.84
C LEU A 116 -11.20 3.18 -1.00
N ILE A 117 -11.39 2.37 0.04
CA ILE A 117 -12.38 1.28 0.05
C ILE A 117 -13.80 1.85 -0.04
N GLN A 118 -14.15 2.91 0.69
CA GLN A 118 -15.45 3.59 0.59
C GLN A 118 -15.73 4.10 -0.84
N ARG A 119 -14.69 4.48 -1.56
CA ARG A 119 -14.75 4.90 -2.97
C ARG A 119 -14.83 3.73 -3.97
N GLY A 120 -14.85 2.49 -3.50
CA GLY A 120 -14.92 1.30 -4.34
C GLY A 120 -13.60 0.91 -5.01
N SER A 121 -12.47 1.51 -4.62
CA SER A 121 -11.16 1.10 -5.12
C SER A 121 -10.79 -0.28 -4.59
N LEU A 122 -10.16 -1.09 -5.43
CA LEU A 122 -9.45 -2.28 -4.97
C LEU A 122 -8.16 -1.83 -4.31
N VAL A 123 -8.02 -2.06 -3.01
CA VAL A 123 -6.82 -1.71 -2.26
C VAL A 123 -6.09 -2.98 -1.84
N LEU A 124 -4.84 -3.10 -2.26
CA LEU A 124 -3.95 -4.21 -1.90
C LEU A 124 -2.87 -3.73 -0.92
N HIS A 125 -2.43 -4.64 -0.05
CA HIS A 125 -1.29 -4.37 0.83
C HIS A 125 0.00 -4.81 0.13
N GLY A 126 0.78 -3.84 -0.36
CA GLY A 126 1.98 -4.12 -1.13
C GLY A 126 2.71 -2.85 -1.55
N ASN A 127 3.65 -3.04 -2.47
CA ASN A 127 4.34 -1.96 -3.17
C ASN A 127 3.98 -2.03 -4.64
N ALA A 128 3.85 -0.89 -5.27
CA ALA A 128 3.70 -0.76 -6.72
C ALA A 128 4.86 0.03 -7.29
N LEU A 129 5.47 -0.50 -8.34
CA LEU A 129 6.56 0.14 -9.07
C LEU A 129 6.24 0.20 -10.56
N GLU A 130 6.71 1.22 -11.21
CA GLU A 130 6.50 1.47 -12.62
C GLU A 130 7.84 1.46 -13.37
N LYS A 131 7.84 0.86 -14.55
CA LYS A 131 8.91 0.96 -15.54
C LYS A 131 8.30 0.88 -16.93
N ASP A 132 8.77 1.73 -17.84
CA ASP A 132 8.34 1.75 -19.25
C ASP A 132 6.81 1.89 -19.43
N GLY A 133 6.14 2.67 -18.58
CA GLY A 133 4.70 2.89 -18.63
C GLY A 133 3.84 1.71 -18.14
N GLN A 134 4.43 0.73 -17.46
CA GLN A 134 3.75 -0.45 -16.92
C GLN A 134 4.08 -0.65 -15.44
N ALA A 135 3.12 -1.15 -14.67
CA ALA A 135 3.31 -1.40 -13.25
C ALA A 135 3.46 -2.88 -12.91
N ILE A 136 4.23 -3.15 -11.88
CA ILE A 136 4.15 -4.40 -11.11
C ILE A 136 3.68 -4.10 -9.69
N VAL A 137 3.00 -5.08 -9.07
CA VAL A 137 2.62 -5.01 -7.65
C VAL A 137 3.24 -6.18 -6.90
N CYS A 138 4.00 -5.84 -5.88
CA CYS A 138 4.69 -6.80 -5.02
C CYS A 138 4.01 -6.87 -3.66
N MET A 139 3.50 -8.05 -3.29
CA MET A 139 2.72 -8.33 -2.08
C MET A 139 3.40 -9.41 -1.24
N GLY A 140 3.00 -9.54 0.01
CA GLY A 140 3.53 -10.56 0.93
C GLY A 140 3.32 -10.15 2.38
N HIS A 141 3.59 -11.07 3.31
CA HIS A 141 3.46 -10.79 4.74
C HIS A 141 4.39 -9.67 5.23
N SER A 142 4.16 -9.17 6.43
CA SER A 142 5.06 -8.20 7.06
C SER A 142 6.45 -8.84 7.26
N GLY A 143 7.50 -8.11 6.91
CA GLY A 143 8.88 -8.62 6.97
C GLY A 143 9.32 -9.45 5.74
N ALA A 144 8.47 -9.70 4.75
CA ALA A 144 8.85 -10.43 3.53
C ALA A 144 9.87 -9.70 2.62
N GLY A 145 10.25 -8.47 2.93
CA GLY A 145 11.22 -7.72 2.13
C GLY A 145 10.61 -6.79 1.07
N LYS A 146 9.29 -6.53 1.10
CA LYS A 146 8.62 -5.67 0.12
C LYS A 146 9.30 -4.31 -0.07
N SER A 147 9.48 -3.53 0.99
CA SER A 147 10.08 -2.19 0.90
C SER A 147 11.56 -2.25 0.53
N THR A 148 12.28 -3.31 0.93
CA THR A 148 13.67 -3.57 0.52
C THR A 148 13.75 -3.84 -0.98
N LEU A 149 12.87 -4.68 -1.52
CA LEU A 149 12.75 -4.94 -2.94
C LEU A 149 12.39 -3.67 -3.71
N ALA A 150 11.42 -2.88 -3.23
CA ALA A 150 11.02 -1.65 -3.87
C ALA A 150 12.19 -0.67 -4.00
N TYR A 151 13.00 -0.52 -2.95
CA TYR A 151 14.16 0.34 -3.00
C TYR A 151 15.26 -0.19 -3.93
N ALA A 152 15.51 -1.51 -3.93
CA ALA A 152 16.46 -2.14 -4.85
C ALA A 152 16.05 -1.94 -6.33
N LEU A 153 14.77 -2.06 -6.64
CA LEU A 153 14.26 -1.81 -8.00
C LEU A 153 14.38 -0.33 -8.39
N MET A 154 14.16 0.60 -7.46
CA MET A 154 14.38 2.03 -7.74
C MET A 154 15.83 2.31 -8.13
N GLN A 155 16.81 1.63 -7.52
CA GLN A 155 18.21 1.73 -7.92
C GLN A 155 18.47 1.23 -9.34
N GLN A 156 17.58 0.39 -9.88
CA GLN A 156 17.60 -0.10 -11.26
C GLN A 156 16.71 0.72 -12.22
N GLY A 157 16.33 1.93 -11.82
CA GLY A 157 15.58 2.87 -12.65
C GLY A 157 14.05 2.67 -12.63
N TRP A 158 13.50 1.83 -11.73
CA TRP A 158 12.06 1.77 -11.51
C TRP A 158 11.59 3.01 -10.74
N ARG A 159 10.35 3.43 -10.97
CA ARG A 159 9.72 4.53 -10.24
C ARG A 159 8.65 4.01 -9.28
N LEU A 160 8.64 4.52 -8.06
CA LEU A 160 7.65 4.13 -7.06
C LEU A 160 6.28 4.72 -7.41
N LEU A 161 5.25 3.87 -7.50
CA LEU A 161 3.84 4.27 -7.55
C LEU A 161 3.24 4.37 -6.14
N ALA A 162 3.45 3.35 -5.31
CA ALA A 162 2.90 3.31 -3.97
C ALA A 162 3.68 2.35 -3.05
N ASP A 163 3.69 2.65 -1.74
CA ASP A 163 4.13 1.75 -0.67
C ASP A 163 3.02 1.58 0.38
N ASP A 164 2.84 0.37 0.89
CA ASP A 164 1.82 -0.08 1.84
C ASP A 164 0.38 -0.12 1.28
N LEU A 165 -0.08 0.91 0.57
CA LEU A 165 -1.42 1.03 0.00
C LEU A 165 -1.33 1.12 -1.52
N VAL A 166 -1.67 0.06 -2.20
CA VAL A 166 -1.76 0.03 -3.66
C VAL A 166 -3.21 0.09 -4.07
N ALA A 167 -3.63 1.21 -4.65
CA ALA A 167 -4.98 1.38 -5.18
C ALA A 167 -5.01 1.07 -6.67
N ILE A 168 -5.94 0.21 -7.05
CA ILE A 168 -6.19 -0.17 -8.45
C ILE A 168 -7.56 0.34 -8.85
N SER A 169 -7.62 1.10 -9.94
CA SER A 169 -8.87 1.62 -10.50
C SER A 169 -9.74 0.50 -11.09
N PRO A 170 -11.04 0.73 -11.31
CA PRO A 170 -11.92 -0.23 -12.00
C PRO A 170 -11.41 -0.63 -13.39
N ASP A 171 -10.67 0.24 -14.05
CA ASP A 171 -10.09 0.02 -15.38
C ASP A 171 -8.78 -0.78 -15.34
N GLY A 172 -8.28 -1.10 -14.15
CA GLY A 172 -7.06 -1.90 -13.95
C GLY A 172 -5.77 -1.08 -13.94
N LEU A 173 -5.87 0.25 -13.79
CA LEU A 173 -4.70 1.11 -13.64
C LEU A 173 -4.25 1.17 -12.18
N VAL A 174 -2.95 1.10 -11.95
CA VAL A 174 -2.34 1.38 -10.64
C VAL A 174 -2.23 2.88 -10.47
N LEU A 175 -2.85 3.40 -9.40
CA LEU A 175 -2.87 4.83 -9.13
C LEU A 175 -1.61 5.27 -8.38
N PRO A 176 -1.00 6.41 -8.74
CA PRO A 176 0.08 7.01 -7.94
C PRO A 176 -0.40 7.29 -6.52
N GLY A 177 0.21 6.63 -5.56
CA GLY A 177 -0.13 6.76 -4.15
C GLY A 177 0.81 7.71 -3.40
N ILE A 178 1.18 7.33 -2.18
CA ILE A 178 2.06 8.10 -1.32
C ILE A 178 3.51 7.72 -1.64
N PRO A 179 4.35 8.62 -2.18
CA PRO A 179 5.71 8.32 -2.60
C PRO A 179 6.67 8.33 -1.41
N ARG A 180 6.58 7.32 -0.56
CA ARG A 180 7.47 7.10 0.57
C ARG A 180 7.77 5.62 0.70
N ILE A 181 8.94 5.27 1.19
CA ILE A 181 9.33 3.90 1.52
C ILE A 181 9.70 3.82 2.99
N LYS A 182 9.23 2.78 3.65
CA LYS A 182 9.52 2.51 5.07
C LYS A 182 10.57 1.42 5.18
N LEU A 183 11.82 1.78 5.49
CA LEU A 183 12.93 0.86 5.65
C LEU A 183 13.23 0.57 7.11
N TRP A 184 13.48 -0.70 7.44
CA TRP A 184 14.07 -1.09 8.70
C TRP A 184 15.53 -0.66 8.77
N HIS A 185 16.03 -0.45 9.99
CA HIS A 185 17.41 -0.02 10.25
C HIS A 185 18.47 -0.81 9.46
N ASP A 186 18.38 -2.13 9.52
CA ASP A 186 19.33 -3.01 8.84
C ASP A 186 19.26 -2.90 7.32
N ALA A 187 18.04 -2.75 6.77
CA ALA A 187 17.85 -2.54 5.33
C ALA A 187 18.41 -1.18 4.90
N ALA A 188 18.17 -0.11 5.67
CA ALA A 188 18.73 1.21 5.36
C ALA A 188 20.26 1.17 5.34
N LYS A 189 20.89 0.57 6.36
CA LYS A 189 22.35 0.42 6.41
C LYS A 189 22.92 -0.40 5.25
N ALA A 190 22.24 -1.48 4.87
CA ALA A 190 22.71 -2.34 3.80
C ALA A 190 22.57 -1.70 2.40
N PHE A 191 21.85 -0.58 2.30
CA PHE A 191 21.82 0.30 1.13
C PHE A 191 22.70 1.55 1.28
N ASP A 192 23.64 1.57 2.23
CA ASP A 192 24.52 2.70 2.54
C ASP A 192 23.76 4.00 2.89
N LEU A 193 22.52 3.88 3.36
CA LEU A 193 21.76 5.00 3.90
C LEU A 193 22.09 5.17 5.39
N ASP A 194 22.37 6.41 5.82
CA ASP A 194 22.53 6.71 7.24
C ASP A 194 21.16 6.83 7.93
N PRO A 195 20.77 5.87 8.79
CA PRO A 195 19.47 5.91 9.45
C PRO A 195 19.27 7.14 10.35
N LEU A 196 20.38 7.78 10.81
CA LEU A 196 20.31 8.98 11.65
C LEU A 196 19.89 10.23 10.86
N GLN A 197 20.02 10.20 9.55
CA GLN A 197 19.59 11.27 8.64
C GLN A 197 18.14 11.08 8.16
N LEU A 198 17.52 9.93 8.46
CA LEU A 198 16.16 9.63 8.04
C LEU A 198 15.19 9.82 9.21
N PRO A 199 14.02 10.46 8.98
CA PRO A 199 13.00 10.57 10.01
C PRO A 199 12.48 9.18 10.41
N PRO A 200 12.41 8.86 11.72
CA PRO A 200 11.75 7.63 12.15
C PRO A 200 10.26 7.70 11.86
N ILE A 201 9.62 6.58 11.56
CA ILE A 201 8.16 6.52 11.36
C ILE A 201 7.42 6.94 12.63
N ARG A 202 7.96 6.53 13.78
CA ARG A 202 7.45 6.84 15.12
C ARG A 202 8.61 6.85 16.10
N GLN A 203 8.48 7.68 17.14
CA GLN A 203 9.47 7.71 18.21
C GLN A 203 9.63 6.33 18.85
N GLY A 204 10.88 5.88 19.02
CA GLY A 204 11.22 4.55 19.58
C GLY A 204 11.13 3.38 18.60
N MET A 205 10.79 3.62 17.33
CA MET A 205 10.76 2.58 16.30
C MET A 205 12.01 2.65 15.40
N HIS A 206 12.69 1.50 15.21
CA HIS A 206 13.85 1.39 14.33
C HIS A 206 13.46 1.18 12.86
N LYS A 207 12.46 1.93 12.41
CA LYS A 207 11.98 1.96 11.04
C LYS A 207 11.90 3.40 10.57
N TYR A 208 12.48 3.67 9.42
CA TYR A 208 12.74 5.01 8.91
C TYR A 208 11.98 5.28 7.64
N LEU A 209 11.69 6.55 7.41
CA LEU A 209 10.92 7.02 6.27
C LEU A 209 11.87 7.61 5.23
N LEU A 210 11.86 7.04 4.03
CA LEU A 210 12.51 7.60 2.86
C LEU A 210 11.46 8.29 1.99
N MET A 211 11.65 9.57 1.67
CA MET A 211 10.70 10.38 0.89
C MET A 211 11.43 11.54 0.18
N GLY A 212 10.69 12.37 -0.54
CA GLY A 212 11.23 13.52 -1.26
C GLY A 212 12.09 13.10 -2.45
N GLU A 213 13.22 13.79 -2.67
CA GLU A 213 14.11 13.54 -3.80
C GLU A 213 14.77 12.16 -3.78
N ALA A 214 14.84 11.53 -2.60
CA ALA A 214 15.36 10.17 -2.45
C ALA A 214 14.42 9.09 -3.01
N VAL A 215 13.18 9.45 -3.37
CA VAL A 215 12.18 8.54 -3.94
C VAL A 215 11.85 8.95 -5.37
N GLN A 216 12.35 8.19 -6.33
CA GLN A 216 11.94 8.34 -7.72
C GLN A 216 10.49 7.90 -7.87
N ARG A 217 9.58 8.86 -7.98
CA ARG A 217 8.14 8.60 -8.04
C ARG A 217 7.60 8.58 -9.47
N ALA A 218 6.63 7.72 -9.73
CA ALA A 218 5.74 7.82 -10.88
C ALA A 218 4.59 8.77 -10.57
N THR A 219 4.17 9.57 -11.52
CA THR A 219 3.10 10.58 -11.37
C THR A 219 1.84 10.24 -12.15
N GLU A 220 1.93 9.28 -13.07
CA GLU A 220 0.83 8.86 -13.93
C GLU A 220 0.29 7.50 -13.50
N ALA A 221 -1.03 7.31 -13.65
CA ALA A 221 -1.65 6.02 -13.50
C ALA A 221 -1.30 5.14 -14.70
N VAL A 222 -0.83 3.92 -14.46
CA VAL A 222 -0.36 3.02 -15.52
C VAL A 222 -1.00 1.63 -15.41
N PRO A 223 -1.11 0.88 -16.53
CA PRO A 223 -1.66 -0.46 -16.51
C PRO A 223 -0.81 -1.41 -15.66
N LEU A 224 -1.48 -2.30 -14.94
CA LEU A 224 -0.85 -3.34 -14.15
C LEU A 224 -0.48 -4.53 -15.05
N GLN A 225 0.82 -4.83 -15.11
CA GLN A 225 1.38 -5.89 -15.95
C GLN A 225 1.56 -7.22 -15.21
N ALA A 226 1.97 -7.17 -13.93
CA ALA A 226 2.24 -8.38 -13.17
C ALA A 226 1.98 -8.20 -11.67
N LEU A 227 1.60 -9.31 -11.02
CA LEU A 227 1.41 -9.43 -9.59
C LEU A 227 2.44 -10.44 -9.02
N TYR A 228 3.13 -10.05 -7.96
CA TYR A 228 4.12 -10.88 -7.30
C TYR A 228 3.78 -11.12 -5.83
N LEU A 229 3.85 -12.37 -5.41
CA LEU A 229 3.84 -12.76 -4.00
C LEU A 229 5.27 -13.01 -3.55
N ILE A 230 5.78 -12.11 -2.73
CA ILE A 230 7.16 -12.19 -2.23
C ILE A 230 7.23 -13.13 -1.04
N HIS A 231 8.25 -13.96 -1.03
CA HIS A 231 8.68 -14.72 0.14
C HIS A 231 10.20 -14.74 0.20
N GLN A 232 10.73 -14.72 1.42
CA GLN A 232 12.17 -14.91 1.62
C GLN A 232 12.52 -16.38 1.46
N HIS A 233 13.61 -16.63 0.78
CA HIS A 233 14.19 -17.95 0.73
C HIS A 233 14.67 -18.35 2.13
N ARG A 234 14.25 -19.51 2.65
CA ARG A 234 14.79 -20.08 3.88
C ARG A 234 16.20 -20.63 3.60
N HIS A 235 17.16 -20.24 4.44
CA HIS A 235 18.58 -20.60 4.32
C HIS A 235 18.89 -22.11 4.34
N ASP A 236 17.92 -22.98 4.66
CA ASP A 236 18.16 -24.38 4.99
C ASP A 236 18.10 -25.34 3.79
N THR A 237 17.83 -24.85 2.60
CA THR A 237 17.81 -25.69 1.38
C THR A 237 18.71 -25.08 0.30
N PRO A 238 19.86 -25.68 -0.02
CA PRO A 238 20.64 -25.35 -1.21
C PRO A 238 19.93 -25.89 -2.47
N ASP A 239 18.80 -25.28 -2.83
CA ASP A 239 18.08 -25.61 -4.04
C ASP A 239 18.40 -24.54 -5.09
N PRO A 240 19.07 -24.87 -6.20
CA PRO A 240 19.34 -23.92 -7.28
C PRO A 240 18.05 -23.38 -7.93
N ASP A 241 16.92 -24.09 -7.81
CA ASP A 241 15.60 -23.62 -8.27
C ASP A 241 14.89 -22.73 -7.25
N ALA A 242 15.42 -22.59 -6.07
CA ALA A 242 14.81 -21.83 -4.97
C ALA A 242 14.65 -20.32 -5.25
N SER A 243 15.37 -19.79 -6.24
CA SER A 243 15.27 -18.40 -6.71
C SER A 243 14.46 -18.27 -8.01
N ARG A 244 13.74 -19.32 -8.42
CA ARG A 244 12.96 -19.29 -9.65
C ARG A 244 11.61 -18.63 -9.42
N ILE A 245 11.24 -17.71 -10.31
CA ILE A 245 9.88 -17.15 -10.35
C ILE A 245 8.92 -18.24 -10.82
N ILE A 246 7.85 -18.50 -10.06
CA ILE A 246 6.89 -19.56 -10.32
C ILE A 246 5.51 -18.98 -10.57
N ARG A 247 4.96 -19.18 -11.75
CA ARG A 247 3.60 -18.72 -12.08
C ARG A 247 2.54 -19.51 -11.32
N ILE A 248 1.56 -18.82 -10.77
CA ILE A 248 0.39 -19.41 -10.11
C ILE A 248 -0.71 -19.57 -11.15
N THR A 249 -0.88 -20.80 -11.66
CA THR A 249 -1.82 -21.13 -12.74
C THR A 249 -3.16 -21.60 -12.24
N SER A 250 -3.24 -22.15 -11.01
CA SER A 250 -4.50 -22.53 -10.38
C SER A 250 -5.32 -21.27 -10.05
N GLN A 251 -6.50 -21.13 -10.67
CA GLN A 251 -7.40 -20.00 -10.42
C GLN A 251 -7.85 -19.94 -8.95
N LYS A 252 -8.10 -21.10 -8.34
CA LYS A 252 -8.48 -21.22 -6.93
C LYS A 252 -7.36 -20.74 -6.01
N ALA A 253 -6.12 -21.20 -6.25
CA ALA A 253 -4.95 -20.78 -5.48
C ALA A 253 -4.69 -19.27 -5.64
N ALA A 254 -4.77 -18.73 -6.86
CA ALA A 254 -4.59 -17.32 -7.12
C ALA A 254 -5.66 -16.46 -6.42
N ALA A 255 -6.94 -16.86 -6.50
CA ALA A 255 -8.05 -16.15 -5.86
C ALA A 255 -7.87 -16.07 -4.33
N LEU A 256 -7.51 -17.19 -3.69
CA LEU A 256 -7.29 -17.24 -2.24
C LEU A 256 -6.10 -16.38 -1.83
N ARG A 257 -4.98 -16.51 -2.52
CA ARG A 257 -3.76 -15.75 -2.24
C ARG A 257 -3.96 -14.25 -2.43
N LEU A 258 -4.63 -13.81 -3.50
CA LEU A 258 -4.96 -12.40 -3.74
C LEU A 258 -5.93 -11.86 -2.69
N ARG A 259 -6.96 -12.64 -2.31
CA ARG A 259 -7.89 -12.23 -1.24
C ARG A 259 -7.17 -11.92 0.06
N ASN A 260 -6.13 -12.70 0.40
CA ASN A 260 -5.34 -12.51 1.60
C ASN A 260 -4.44 -11.26 1.53
N GLN A 261 -4.22 -10.69 0.34
CA GLN A 261 -3.48 -9.45 0.14
C GLN A 261 -4.38 -8.21 0.08
N ALA A 262 -5.71 -8.37 0.13
CA ALA A 262 -6.62 -7.24 0.24
C ALA A 262 -6.31 -6.44 1.52
N PHE A 263 -6.26 -5.12 1.39
CA PHE A 263 -5.99 -4.25 2.53
C PHE A 263 -7.14 -4.33 3.55
N ARG A 264 -6.81 -4.70 4.79
CA ARG A 264 -7.75 -4.76 5.92
C ARG A 264 -9.12 -5.37 5.56
N PRO A 265 -9.24 -6.69 5.35
CA PRO A 265 -10.49 -7.33 4.92
C PRO A 265 -11.70 -7.03 5.82
N ARG A 266 -11.48 -6.69 7.11
CA ARG A 266 -12.53 -6.27 8.04
C ARG A 266 -13.16 -4.93 7.62
N PHE A 267 -12.38 -3.99 7.08
CA PHE A 267 -12.90 -2.72 6.55
C PHE A 267 -13.81 -2.99 5.34
N VAL A 268 -13.34 -3.84 4.42
CA VAL A 268 -14.12 -4.23 3.23
C VAL A 268 -15.47 -4.81 3.63
N ARG A 269 -15.50 -5.74 4.61
CA ARG A 269 -16.73 -6.35 5.10
C ARG A 269 -17.64 -5.33 5.81
N GLY A 270 -17.10 -4.60 6.77
CA GLY A 270 -17.88 -3.66 7.58
C GLY A 270 -18.47 -2.50 6.76
N LEU A 271 -17.77 -2.07 5.71
CA LEU A 271 -18.25 -1.05 4.77
C LEU A 271 -19.23 -1.61 3.70
N GLY A 272 -19.51 -2.91 3.71
CA GLY A 272 -20.41 -3.54 2.74
C GLY A 272 -19.84 -3.59 1.31
N GLN A 273 -18.51 -3.61 1.16
CA GLN A 273 -17.82 -3.58 -0.12
C GLN A 273 -17.35 -4.97 -0.61
N GLU A 274 -17.77 -6.05 0.05
CA GLU A 274 -17.30 -7.41 -0.27
C GLU A 274 -17.57 -7.83 -1.71
N GLY A 275 -18.77 -7.55 -2.21
CA GLY A 275 -19.16 -7.91 -3.57
C GLY A 275 -18.31 -7.17 -4.62
N LEU A 276 -18.11 -5.86 -4.45
CA LEU A 276 -17.28 -5.06 -5.35
C LEU A 276 -15.82 -5.49 -5.29
N ASN A 277 -15.30 -5.72 -4.09
CA ASN A 277 -13.92 -6.18 -3.89
C ASN A 277 -13.70 -7.56 -4.53
N PHE A 278 -14.63 -8.50 -4.36
CA PHE A 278 -14.57 -9.82 -4.97
C PHE A 278 -14.56 -9.73 -6.51
N MET A 279 -15.45 -8.93 -7.09
CA MET A 279 -15.50 -8.74 -8.54
C MET A 279 -14.23 -8.08 -9.07
N ALA A 280 -13.67 -7.10 -8.36
CA ALA A 280 -12.42 -6.45 -8.74
C ALA A 280 -11.24 -7.43 -8.71
N LEU A 281 -11.14 -8.26 -7.67
CA LEU A 281 -10.11 -9.32 -7.57
C LEU A 281 -10.26 -10.36 -8.68
N ALA A 282 -11.48 -10.79 -9.00
CA ALA A 282 -11.73 -11.75 -10.07
C ALA A 282 -11.34 -11.18 -11.45
N ARG A 283 -11.69 -9.93 -11.73
CA ARG A 283 -11.28 -9.23 -12.97
C ARG A 283 -9.75 -9.09 -13.04
N LEU A 284 -9.12 -8.74 -11.93
CA LEU A 284 -7.66 -8.59 -11.85
C LEU A 284 -6.99 -9.94 -12.18
N GLN A 285 -7.41 -11.01 -11.52
CA GLN A 285 -6.88 -12.36 -11.72
C GLN A 285 -7.03 -12.86 -13.16
N SER A 286 -8.12 -12.50 -13.85
CA SER A 286 -8.37 -12.94 -15.24
C SER A 286 -7.49 -12.22 -16.27
N ARG A 287 -6.88 -11.08 -15.91
CA ARG A 287 -6.15 -10.21 -16.84
C ARG A 287 -4.66 -10.14 -16.56
N VAL A 288 -4.28 -10.26 -15.28
CA VAL A 288 -2.91 -10.02 -14.82
C VAL A 288 -2.32 -11.31 -14.26
N PRO A 289 -1.16 -11.75 -14.75
CA PRO A 289 -0.49 -12.94 -14.23
C PRO A 289 -0.04 -12.72 -12.79
N LEU A 290 -0.20 -13.76 -11.96
CA LEU A 290 0.27 -13.83 -10.59
C LEU A 290 1.41 -14.83 -10.50
N ALA A 291 2.52 -14.44 -9.88
CA ALA A 291 3.66 -15.34 -9.66
C ALA A 291 4.19 -15.25 -8.22
N SER A 292 4.79 -16.30 -7.78
CA SER A 292 5.61 -16.37 -6.58
C SER A 292 7.00 -15.82 -6.89
N LEU A 293 7.48 -14.88 -6.06
CA LEU A 293 8.77 -14.21 -6.23
C LEU A 293 9.66 -14.51 -5.02
N PRO A 294 10.52 -15.52 -5.10
CA PRO A 294 11.47 -15.82 -4.03
C PRO A 294 12.61 -14.78 -4.07
N LEU A 295 12.84 -14.12 -2.93
CA LEU A 295 13.96 -13.18 -2.82
C LEU A 295 15.18 -13.88 -2.25
N PRO A 296 16.34 -13.77 -2.89
CA PRO A 296 17.60 -14.23 -2.32
C PRO A 296 17.88 -13.57 -0.98
N ALA A 297 18.58 -14.27 -0.10
CA ALA A 297 18.98 -13.73 1.18
C ALA A 297 20.13 -12.72 1.01
N GLY A 298 20.00 -11.57 1.65
CA GLY A 298 20.94 -10.47 1.57
C GLY A 298 20.71 -9.53 0.38
N ILE A 299 21.01 -8.26 0.59
CA ILE A 299 20.68 -7.19 -0.36
C ILE A 299 21.54 -7.30 -1.63
N ALA A 300 22.84 -7.57 -1.51
CA ALA A 300 23.73 -7.71 -2.68
C ALA A 300 23.28 -8.88 -3.59
N ALA A 301 23.02 -10.04 -3.01
CA ALA A 301 22.54 -11.19 -3.77
C ALA A 301 21.18 -10.94 -4.43
N MET A 302 20.29 -10.22 -3.75
CA MET A 302 19.00 -9.81 -4.31
C MET A 302 19.19 -8.82 -5.47
N GLN A 303 20.06 -7.83 -5.37
CA GLN A 303 20.34 -6.87 -6.43
C GLN A 303 20.92 -7.56 -7.66
N ASP A 304 21.95 -8.40 -7.50
CA ASP A 304 22.54 -9.19 -8.59
C ASP A 304 21.51 -10.12 -9.26
N TRP A 305 20.60 -10.67 -8.48
CA TRP A 305 19.54 -11.53 -9.01
C TRP A 305 18.51 -10.72 -9.79
N LEU A 306 18.09 -9.55 -9.27
CA LEU A 306 17.12 -8.66 -9.92
C LEU A 306 17.62 -8.13 -11.28
N GLU A 307 18.91 -7.85 -11.43
CA GLU A 307 19.50 -7.40 -12.70
C GLU A 307 19.30 -8.41 -13.84
N ARG A 308 19.13 -9.69 -13.49
CA ARG A 308 18.90 -10.77 -14.45
C ARG A 308 17.43 -11.08 -14.71
N GLN A 309 16.50 -10.37 -14.04
CA GLN A 309 15.07 -10.61 -14.19
C GLN A 309 14.39 -9.51 -14.99
N ASP A 310 13.57 -9.90 -15.95
CA ASP A 310 12.58 -9.01 -16.55
C ASP A 310 11.24 -9.15 -15.81
N LEU A 311 11.05 -8.38 -14.73
CA LEU A 311 9.86 -8.47 -13.90
C LEU A 311 8.57 -8.03 -14.61
N LEU A 312 8.64 -7.31 -15.73
CA LEU A 312 7.45 -6.99 -16.52
C LEU A 312 6.91 -8.24 -17.24
N GLN A 313 7.79 -9.16 -17.63
CA GLN A 313 7.42 -10.35 -18.39
C GLN A 313 7.47 -11.65 -17.57
N ALA A 314 8.28 -11.69 -16.52
CA ALA A 314 8.58 -12.92 -15.79
C ALA A 314 7.32 -13.64 -15.25
N ALA A 315 6.34 -12.92 -14.73
CA ALA A 315 5.11 -13.54 -14.23
C ALA A 315 4.27 -14.20 -15.34
N ALA A 316 4.34 -13.68 -16.57
CA ALA A 316 3.61 -14.24 -17.71
C ALA A 316 4.34 -15.45 -18.32
N THR A 317 5.68 -15.41 -18.35
CA THR A 317 6.53 -16.41 -19.02
C THR A 317 6.99 -17.52 -18.08
N ALA A 318 6.97 -17.31 -16.76
CA ALA A 318 7.37 -18.33 -15.79
C ALA A 318 6.52 -19.60 -15.90
N GLU A 319 7.16 -20.74 -15.80
CA GLU A 319 6.47 -22.02 -15.69
C GLU A 319 5.83 -22.14 -14.29
N GLY A 320 4.72 -22.85 -14.21
CA GLY A 320 4.06 -23.22 -12.95
C GLY A 320 4.20 -24.70 -12.68
N PRO A 321 4.19 -25.13 -11.41
CA PRO A 321 4.05 -26.55 -11.08
C PRO A 321 2.68 -27.04 -11.54
N ALA A 322 2.52 -28.38 -11.60
CA ALA A 322 1.23 -28.99 -11.92
C ALA A 322 0.12 -28.44 -11.02
N LEU A 323 -1.08 -28.21 -11.58
CA LEU A 323 -2.23 -27.62 -10.85
C LEU A 323 -2.52 -28.32 -9.53
N ALA A 324 -2.41 -29.66 -9.49
CA ALA A 324 -2.62 -30.48 -8.30
C ALA A 324 -1.66 -30.12 -7.14
N GLN A 325 -0.41 -29.75 -7.45
CA GLN A 325 0.57 -29.35 -6.43
C GLN A 325 0.25 -27.98 -5.85
N GLN A 326 -0.18 -27.03 -6.69
CA GLN A 326 -0.59 -25.68 -6.22
C GLN A 326 -1.81 -25.73 -5.29
N ASP A 327 -2.76 -26.64 -5.55
CA ASP A 327 -3.95 -26.82 -4.73
C ASP A 327 -3.65 -27.55 -3.41
N ALA A 328 -2.68 -28.47 -3.39
CA ALA A 328 -2.25 -29.20 -2.20
C ALA A 328 -1.53 -28.30 -1.16
N GLU A 329 -0.68 -27.38 -1.62
CA GLU A 329 0.01 -26.41 -0.75
C GLU A 329 -0.95 -25.44 -0.03
N MET A 330 -2.18 -25.31 -0.51
CA MET A 330 -3.20 -24.47 0.14
C MET A 330 -3.80 -25.08 1.41
N VAL A 331 -3.74 -26.40 1.56
CA VAL A 331 -4.33 -27.10 2.71
C VAL A 331 -3.40 -27.02 3.93
N THR A 332 -2.13 -26.67 3.72
CA THR A 332 -1.07 -26.65 4.74
C THR A 332 -0.59 -25.25 5.11
N ALA A 333 -1.10 -24.18 4.50
CA ALA A 333 -0.78 -22.77 4.76
C ALA A 333 -2.01 -22.02 5.32
#